data_2b54d921a63f2ca23410b342d7f07532
#
_entry.id   2b54d921a63f2ca23410b342d7f07532
#
_cell.length_a   1.000
_cell.length_b   1.000
_cell.length_c   1.000
_cell.angle_alpha   90.00
_cell.angle_beta   90.00
_cell.angle_gamma   90.00
#
_symmetry.space_group_name_H-M   'P 1'
#
loop_
_entity.id
_entity.type
_entity.pdbx_description
1 polymer ?
#
loop_
_entity_poly.entity_id
_entity_poly.type
_entity_poly.pdbx_seq_one_letter_code
_entity_poly.pdbx_strand_id
1 'polypeptide(L)'
;MKWLLTFCLFGTPLTAFGQTYQERAIAAVLMGEAWSEGAQGMTAVAEVIHQRAIEKGRTPLQVVAAHRGRIHAFSCLNGTTLNRLIRKFSGERDYQPALQIARTLCRTPDQLPDGTGSANHYTLVAEHPYWTKGKQPVALVGQLAFYKLNHY
;
A
#
# COMPACT_ATOMS: atom_id res chain seq x y z
N MET A 1 -46.95 9.69 38.98
CA MET A 1 -46.63 10.05 37.59
C MET A 1 -45.13 9.90 37.40
N LYS A 2 -44.68 8.82 36.75
CA LYS A 2 -43.26 8.57 36.45
C LYS A 2 -42.99 8.99 34.99
N TRP A 3 -42.14 9.98 34.79
CA TRP A 3 -41.70 10.43 33.51
C TRP A 3 -40.51 9.55 33.06
N LEU A 4 -40.74 8.71 32.08
CA LEU A 4 -39.69 7.97 31.36
C LEU A 4 -39.04 8.92 30.34
N LEU A 5 -37.82 9.37 30.63
CA LEU A 5 -36.98 10.04 29.65
C LEU A 5 -36.38 8.99 28.72
N THR A 6 -36.95 8.88 27.53
CA THR A 6 -36.36 8.09 26.42
C THR A 6 -35.17 8.82 25.83
N PHE A 7 -33.97 8.36 26.15
CA PHE A 7 -32.73 8.87 25.57
C PHE A 7 -32.62 8.31 24.14
N CYS A 8 -33.02 9.08 23.14
CA CYS A 8 -32.70 8.79 21.75
C CYS A 8 -31.20 9.03 21.53
N LEU A 9 -30.43 7.96 21.50
CA LEU A 9 -29.07 7.97 20.98
C LEU A 9 -29.13 8.23 19.46
N PHE A 10 -29.02 9.49 19.07
CA PHE A 10 -28.70 9.87 17.70
C PHE A 10 -27.29 9.39 17.42
N GLY A 11 -27.17 8.18 16.85
CA GLY A 11 -25.95 7.74 16.22
C GLY A 11 -25.60 8.74 15.12
N THR A 12 -24.57 9.54 15.35
CA THR A 12 -23.98 10.38 14.29
C THR A 12 -23.61 9.45 13.12
N PRO A 13 -24.10 9.69 11.89
CA PRO A 13 -23.67 8.90 10.77
C PRO A 13 -22.16 9.07 10.66
N LEU A 14 -21.41 7.95 10.69
CA LEU A 14 -20.02 7.94 10.27
C LEU A 14 -20.00 8.59 8.88
N THR A 15 -19.55 9.84 8.82
CA THR A 15 -19.38 10.54 7.56
C THR A 15 -18.47 9.68 6.71
N ALA A 16 -19.02 9.11 5.64
CA ALA A 16 -18.26 8.42 4.61
C ALA A 16 -17.32 9.47 4.00
N PHE A 17 -16.13 9.63 4.57
CA PHE A 17 -15.08 10.43 3.98
C PHE A 17 -14.82 9.86 2.58
N GLY A 18 -15.14 10.65 1.56
CA GLY A 18 -14.94 10.26 0.17
C GLY A 18 -13.49 9.79 -0.05
N GLN A 19 -13.30 8.90 -1.01
CA GLN A 19 -11.98 8.40 -1.39
C GLN A 19 -11.14 9.55 -1.92
N THR A 20 -9.97 9.79 -1.31
CA THR A 20 -9.04 10.79 -1.83
C THR A 20 -8.32 10.26 -3.08
N TYR A 21 -7.78 11.18 -3.90
CA TYR A 21 -6.94 10.79 -5.04
C TYR A 21 -5.74 9.95 -4.59
N GLN A 22 -5.10 10.33 -3.47
CA GLN A 22 -3.98 9.61 -2.90
C GLN A 22 -4.32 8.16 -2.55
N GLU A 23 -5.44 7.92 -1.88
CA GLU A 23 -5.90 6.58 -1.53
C GLU A 23 -6.17 5.73 -2.78
N ARG A 24 -6.83 6.29 -3.78
CA ARG A 24 -7.10 5.60 -5.04
C ARG A 24 -5.83 5.26 -5.82
N ALA A 25 -4.89 6.19 -5.88
CA ALA A 25 -3.62 5.99 -6.56
C ALA A 25 -2.78 4.87 -5.90
N ILE A 26 -2.69 4.90 -4.57
CA ILE A 26 -1.97 3.87 -3.81
C ILE A 26 -2.68 2.51 -3.97
N ALA A 27 -4.00 2.44 -3.83
CA ALA A 27 -4.76 1.21 -4.03
C ALA A 27 -4.49 0.60 -5.42
N ALA A 28 -4.46 1.42 -6.46
CA ALA A 28 -4.17 0.97 -7.82
C ALA A 28 -2.74 0.43 -7.96
N VAL A 29 -1.75 1.01 -7.28
CA VAL A 29 -0.37 0.51 -7.24
C VAL A 29 -0.31 -0.81 -6.48
N LEU A 30 -0.96 -0.94 -5.31
CA LEU A 30 -1.03 -2.19 -4.55
C LEU A 30 -1.61 -3.32 -5.40
N MET A 31 -2.68 -3.05 -6.16
CA MET A 31 -3.25 -3.99 -7.12
C MET A 31 -2.26 -4.35 -8.23
N GLY A 32 -1.56 -3.37 -8.78
CA GLY A 32 -0.59 -3.58 -9.86
C GLY A 32 0.64 -4.39 -9.45
N GLU A 33 1.03 -4.31 -8.18
CA GLU A 33 2.26 -4.96 -7.67
C GLU A 33 1.99 -6.32 -7.00
N ALA A 34 0.85 -6.49 -6.33
CA ALA A 34 0.63 -7.64 -5.45
C ALA A 34 -0.78 -8.23 -5.49
N TRP A 35 -1.54 -8.00 -6.55
CA TRP A 35 -2.90 -8.54 -6.67
C TRP A 35 -2.94 -10.07 -6.54
N SER A 36 -2.00 -10.77 -7.19
CA SER A 36 -1.91 -12.24 -7.14
C SER A 36 -1.66 -12.79 -5.74
N GLU A 37 -1.07 -11.99 -4.86
CA GLU A 37 -0.74 -12.35 -3.47
C GLU A 37 -1.87 -12.00 -2.48
N GLY A 38 -2.98 -11.46 -2.99
CA GLY A 38 -4.15 -11.07 -2.21
C GLY A 38 -3.89 -9.94 -1.21
N ALA A 39 -4.77 -9.81 -0.22
CA ALA A 39 -4.68 -8.73 0.77
C ALA A 39 -3.37 -8.77 1.58
N GLN A 40 -2.83 -9.94 1.87
CA GLN A 40 -1.58 -10.08 2.60
C GLN A 40 -0.39 -9.51 1.82
N GLY A 41 -0.28 -9.83 0.52
CA GLY A 41 0.77 -9.29 -0.34
C GLY A 41 0.63 -7.77 -0.53
N MET A 42 -0.59 -7.29 -0.75
CA MET A 42 -0.85 -5.85 -0.85
C MET A 42 -0.51 -5.09 0.45
N THR A 43 -0.79 -5.68 1.61
CA THR A 43 -0.40 -5.11 2.91
C THR A 43 1.13 -5.05 3.04
N ALA A 44 1.83 -6.11 2.69
CA ALA A 44 3.30 -6.15 2.73
C ALA A 44 3.93 -5.08 1.81
N VAL A 45 3.38 -4.87 0.61
CA VAL A 45 3.82 -3.77 -0.27
C VAL A 45 3.51 -2.40 0.34
N ALA A 46 2.35 -2.24 1.02
CA ALA A 46 2.02 -1.00 1.72
C ALA A 46 3.01 -0.68 2.86
N GLU A 47 3.48 -1.69 3.59
CA GLU A 47 4.54 -1.55 4.60
C GLU A 47 5.84 -1.04 3.97
N VAL A 48 6.24 -1.55 2.79
CA VAL A 48 7.41 -1.05 2.06
C VAL A 48 7.22 0.41 1.64
N ILE A 49 6.02 0.80 1.17
CA ILE A 49 5.72 2.20 0.84
C ILE A 49 5.86 3.07 2.09
N HIS A 50 5.33 2.62 3.22
CA HIS A 50 5.45 3.32 4.51
C HIS A 50 6.90 3.49 4.94
N GLN A 51 7.69 2.41 4.91
CA GLN A 51 9.11 2.44 5.28
C GLN A 51 9.89 3.41 4.41
N ARG A 52 9.68 3.38 3.08
CA ARG A 52 10.30 4.34 2.15
C ARG A 52 9.85 5.78 2.40
N ALA A 53 8.60 6.00 2.80
CA ALA A 53 8.08 7.32 3.15
C ALA A 53 8.84 7.89 4.35
N ILE A 54 9.02 7.10 5.41
CA ILE A 54 9.79 7.48 6.60
C ILE A 54 11.24 7.78 6.23
N GLU A 55 11.93 6.85 5.57
CA GLU A 55 13.36 6.96 5.25
C GLU A 55 13.68 8.16 4.34
N LYS A 56 12.74 8.54 3.46
CA LYS A 56 12.95 9.64 2.50
C LYS A 56 12.27 10.94 2.88
N GLY A 57 11.56 10.99 4.01
CA GLY A 57 10.78 12.16 4.41
C GLY A 57 9.74 12.55 3.36
N ARG A 58 9.05 11.57 2.78
CA ARG A 58 8.07 11.76 1.69
C ARG A 58 6.69 11.27 2.10
N THR A 59 5.66 11.78 1.42
CA THR A 59 4.32 11.19 1.54
C THR A 59 4.25 9.86 0.79
N PRO A 60 3.33 8.94 1.16
CA PRO A 60 3.12 7.70 0.42
C PRO A 60 2.85 7.93 -1.08
N LEU A 61 2.11 8.97 -1.45
CA LEU A 61 1.87 9.32 -2.85
C LEU A 61 3.17 9.70 -3.58
N GLN A 62 4.05 10.48 -2.94
CA GLN A 62 5.35 10.84 -3.51
C GLN A 62 6.25 9.61 -3.67
N VAL A 63 6.15 8.63 -2.78
CA VAL A 63 6.89 7.36 -2.89
C VAL A 63 6.41 6.58 -4.11
N VAL A 64 5.09 6.39 -4.28
CA VAL A 64 4.56 5.60 -5.40
C VAL A 64 4.73 6.30 -6.74
N ALA A 65 4.69 7.63 -6.78
CA ALA A 65 4.90 8.42 -7.98
C ALA A 65 6.39 8.61 -8.36
N ALA A 66 7.33 8.17 -7.50
CA ALA A 66 8.75 8.39 -7.73
C ALA A 66 9.25 7.66 -8.98
N HIS A 67 10.08 8.35 -9.76
CA HIS A 67 10.70 7.80 -10.96
C HIS A 67 12.09 8.39 -11.19
N ARG A 68 12.91 7.68 -11.96
CA ARG A 68 14.19 8.15 -12.48
C ARG A 68 14.19 7.97 -13.99
N GLY A 69 14.06 9.07 -14.72
CA GLY A 69 13.82 9.03 -16.15
C GLY A 69 12.50 8.32 -16.48
N ARG A 70 12.59 7.21 -17.24
CA ARG A 70 11.41 6.39 -17.63
C ARG A 70 11.11 5.24 -16.68
N ILE A 71 11.97 5.02 -15.67
CA ILE A 71 11.85 3.90 -14.74
C ILE A 71 11.16 4.39 -13.47
N HIS A 72 10.02 3.81 -13.16
CA HIS A 72 9.27 4.07 -11.94
C HIS A 72 9.77 3.22 -10.77
N ALA A 73 9.59 3.73 -9.56
CA ALA A 73 9.90 3.01 -8.33
C ALA A 73 9.02 1.75 -8.15
N PHE A 74 7.87 1.73 -8.81
CA PHE A 74 6.95 0.60 -8.88
C PHE A 74 6.75 0.20 -10.34
N SER A 75 7.04 -1.06 -10.65
CA SER A 75 7.10 -1.58 -12.02
C SER A 75 5.77 -1.49 -12.76
N CYS A 76 4.67 -1.60 -12.03
CA CYS A 76 3.32 -1.48 -12.58
C CYS A 76 3.03 -0.11 -13.23
N LEU A 77 3.86 0.90 -12.96
CA LEU A 77 3.76 2.22 -13.58
C LEU A 77 4.60 2.37 -14.85
N ASN A 78 5.48 1.41 -15.16
CA ASN A 78 6.27 1.48 -16.38
C ASN A 78 5.37 1.38 -17.60
N GLY A 79 5.38 2.42 -18.44
CA GLY A 79 4.55 2.50 -19.64
C GLY A 79 3.09 2.93 -19.41
N THR A 80 2.72 3.32 -18.20
CA THR A 80 1.37 3.79 -17.87
C THR A 80 1.40 4.99 -16.90
N THR A 81 0.23 5.43 -16.43
CA THR A 81 0.09 6.53 -15.46
C THR A 81 -0.79 6.10 -14.30
N LEU A 82 -0.65 6.78 -13.15
CA LEU A 82 -1.52 6.54 -11.98
C LEU A 82 -3.01 6.63 -12.36
N ASN A 83 -3.41 7.60 -13.16
CA ASN A 83 -4.81 7.74 -13.59
C ASN A 83 -5.29 6.57 -14.45
N ARG A 84 -4.43 6.00 -15.29
CA ARG A 84 -4.76 4.80 -16.07
C ARG A 84 -4.88 3.57 -15.18
N LEU A 85 -3.96 3.41 -14.20
CA LEU A 85 -4.07 2.32 -13.21
C LEU A 85 -5.33 2.43 -12.36
N ILE A 86 -5.68 3.62 -11.87
CA ILE A 86 -6.92 3.84 -11.13
C ILE A 86 -8.12 3.40 -11.98
N ARG A 87 -8.21 3.85 -13.24
CA ARG A 87 -9.32 3.44 -14.13
C ARG A 87 -9.34 1.93 -14.40
N LYS A 88 -8.15 1.31 -14.53
CA LYS A 88 -8.05 -0.14 -14.75
C LYS A 88 -8.59 -0.94 -13.58
N PHE A 89 -8.24 -0.57 -12.35
CA PHE A 89 -8.52 -1.39 -11.17
C PHE A 89 -9.77 -0.99 -10.38
N SER A 90 -10.28 0.24 -10.53
CA SER A 90 -11.41 0.73 -9.70
C SER A 90 -12.71 -0.09 -9.83
N GLY A 91 -12.88 -0.86 -10.89
CA GLY A 91 -14.01 -1.78 -11.08
C GLY A 91 -13.76 -3.22 -10.65
N GLU A 92 -12.53 -3.55 -10.25
CA GLU A 92 -12.17 -4.91 -9.86
C GLU A 92 -12.68 -5.24 -8.45
N ARG A 93 -13.08 -6.51 -8.22
CA ARG A 93 -13.59 -6.97 -6.92
C ARG A 93 -12.58 -6.73 -5.79
N ASP A 94 -11.31 -6.97 -6.03
CA ASP A 94 -10.26 -6.87 -5.03
C ASP A 94 -9.76 -5.44 -4.80
N TYR A 95 -10.32 -4.46 -5.52
CA TYR A 95 -9.97 -3.05 -5.32
C TYR A 95 -10.41 -2.51 -3.96
N GLN A 96 -11.53 -3.00 -3.40
CA GLN A 96 -12.00 -2.54 -2.09
C GLN A 96 -11.05 -2.92 -0.95
N PRO A 97 -10.52 -4.16 -0.84
CA PRO A 97 -9.43 -4.48 0.07
C PRO A 97 -8.20 -3.61 -0.12
N ALA A 98 -7.75 -3.39 -1.36
CA ALA A 98 -6.60 -2.53 -1.66
C ALA A 98 -6.84 -1.08 -1.20
N LEU A 99 -8.05 -0.57 -1.40
CA LEU A 99 -8.43 0.78 -0.97
C LEU A 99 -8.44 0.91 0.56
N GLN A 100 -8.88 -0.11 1.28
CA GLN A 100 -8.85 -0.12 2.74
C GLN A 100 -7.41 -0.09 3.27
N ILE A 101 -6.51 -0.87 2.67
CA ILE A 101 -5.07 -0.87 3.01
C ILE A 101 -4.47 0.52 2.71
N ALA A 102 -4.77 1.10 1.54
CA ALA A 102 -4.31 2.43 1.18
C ALA A 102 -4.81 3.52 2.15
N ARG A 103 -6.04 3.41 2.64
CA ARG A 103 -6.58 4.30 3.68
C ARG A 103 -5.82 4.18 4.99
N THR A 104 -5.55 2.96 5.44
CA THR A 104 -4.75 2.73 6.64
C THR A 104 -3.37 3.37 6.48
N LEU A 105 -2.68 3.13 5.36
CA LEU A 105 -1.39 3.74 5.07
C LEU A 105 -1.43 5.28 5.09
N CYS A 106 -2.50 5.89 4.57
CA CYS A 106 -2.59 7.34 4.46
C CYS A 106 -3.03 8.04 5.75
N ARG A 107 -3.86 7.40 6.55
CA ARG A 107 -4.53 8.04 7.69
C ARG A 107 -4.01 7.58 9.03
N THR A 108 -3.69 6.30 9.15
CA THR A 108 -3.29 5.63 10.39
C THR A 108 -2.16 4.63 10.12
N PRO A 109 -1.01 5.08 9.59
CA PRO A 109 0.07 4.18 9.15
C PRO A 109 0.60 3.29 10.29
N ASP A 110 0.52 3.74 11.53
CA ASP A 110 0.91 2.94 12.71
C ASP A 110 0.01 1.71 12.94
N GLN A 111 -1.13 1.63 12.25
CA GLN A 111 -2.00 0.45 12.27
C GLN A 111 -1.66 -0.58 11.20
N LEU A 112 -0.71 -0.28 10.31
CA LEU A 112 -0.17 -1.32 9.43
C LEU A 112 0.63 -2.32 10.27
N PRO A 113 0.53 -3.63 9.97
CA PRO A 113 1.40 -4.61 10.60
C PRO A 113 2.86 -4.35 10.19
N ASP A 114 3.80 -4.86 10.96
CA ASP A 114 5.23 -4.91 10.60
C ASP A 114 5.62 -6.34 10.18
N GLY A 115 4.86 -6.90 9.27
CA GLY A 115 5.07 -8.26 8.77
C GLY A 115 6.31 -8.40 7.90
N THR A 116 6.79 -7.29 7.35
CA THR A 116 7.98 -7.25 6.49
C THR A 116 9.27 -6.86 7.22
N GLY A 117 9.25 -6.65 8.55
CA GLY A 117 10.43 -6.30 9.34
C GLY A 117 11.11 -5.02 8.86
N SER A 118 10.35 -3.99 8.58
CA SER A 118 10.81 -2.69 8.05
C SER A 118 11.58 -2.83 6.72
N ALA A 119 11.17 -3.75 5.85
CA ALA A 119 11.72 -3.88 4.52
C ALA A 119 11.45 -2.63 3.68
N ASN A 120 12.40 -2.27 2.84
CA ASN A 120 12.29 -1.14 1.92
C ASN A 120 12.42 -1.56 0.45
N HIS A 121 12.67 -2.85 0.19
CA HIS A 121 12.73 -3.45 -1.14
C HIS A 121 12.03 -4.80 -1.16
N TYR A 122 11.53 -5.18 -2.33
CA TYR A 122 11.00 -6.51 -2.59
C TYR A 122 11.22 -6.91 -4.05
N THR A 123 11.17 -8.20 -4.30
CA THR A 123 11.20 -8.82 -5.63
C THR A 123 10.45 -10.15 -5.60
N LEU A 124 10.15 -10.74 -6.74
CA LEU A 124 9.68 -12.12 -6.79
C LEU A 124 10.77 -13.06 -6.28
N VAL A 125 10.39 -14.09 -5.52
CA VAL A 125 11.32 -15.11 -5.01
C VAL A 125 12.11 -15.78 -6.16
N ALA A 126 11.47 -15.93 -7.32
CA ALA A 126 12.10 -16.50 -8.51
C ALA A 126 13.07 -15.53 -9.21
N GLU A 127 13.02 -14.24 -8.89
CA GLU A 127 13.92 -13.24 -9.47
C GLU A 127 15.12 -13.02 -8.55
N HIS A 128 16.30 -12.86 -9.16
CA HIS A 128 17.54 -12.63 -8.43
C HIS A 128 18.25 -11.37 -8.94
N PRO A 129 17.64 -10.16 -8.75
CA PRO A 129 18.26 -8.92 -9.17
C PRO A 129 19.60 -8.75 -8.44
N TYR A 130 20.56 -8.08 -9.10
CA TYR A 130 21.96 -7.94 -8.62
C TYR A 130 22.05 -7.43 -7.15
N TRP A 131 21.09 -6.61 -6.72
CA TRP A 131 21.08 -6.03 -5.39
C TRP A 131 20.70 -7.04 -4.28
N THR A 132 20.17 -8.22 -4.64
CA THR A 132 19.91 -9.33 -3.69
C THR A 132 21.12 -10.19 -3.43
N LYS A 133 22.19 -10.08 -4.24
CA LYS A 133 23.37 -10.94 -4.13
C LYS A 133 23.99 -10.87 -2.72
N GLY A 134 24.09 -12.02 -2.09
CA GLY A 134 24.66 -12.15 -0.75
C GLY A 134 23.75 -11.67 0.38
N LYS A 135 22.48 -11.38 0.11
CA LYS A 135 21.51 -10.94 1.12
C LYS A 135 20.44 -12.01 1.33
N GLN A 136 19.95 -12.07 2.55
CA GLN A 136 18.79 -12.88 2.90
C GLN A 136 17.56 -11.98 2.99
N PRO A 137 16.39 -12.44 2.53
CA PRO A 137 15.15 -11.71 2.75
C PRO A 137 14.82 -11.67 4.25
N VAL A 138 14.27 -10.55 4.70
CA VAL A 138 13.78 -10.39 6.08
C VAL A 138 12.36 -10.94 6.24
N ALA A 139 11.62 -11.08 5.15
CA ALA A 139 10.30 -11.70 5.13
C ALA A 139 9.99 -12.30 3.76
N LEU A 140 9.10 -13.30 3.75
CA LEU A 140 8.50 -13.89 2.56
C LEU A 140 6.98 -13.81 2.69
N VAL A 141 6.31 -13.31 1.67
CA VAL A 141 4.85 -13.26 1.58
C VAL A 141 4.42 -13.75 0.20
N GLY A 142 3.80 -14.92 0.15
CA GLY A 142 3.49 -15.57 -1.11
C GLY A 142 4.75 -15.76 -1.96
N GLN A 143 4.75 -15.20 -3.16
CA GLN A 143 5.90 -15.23 -4.07
C GLN A 143 6.81 -14.00 -3.95
N LEU A 144 6.58 -13.12 -2.98
CA LEU A 144 7.38 -11.92 -2.77
C LEU A 144 8.41 -12.14 -1.66
N ALA A 145 9.65 -11.75 -1.93
CA ALA A 145 10.76 -11.71 -0.97
C ALA A 145 11.09 -10.25 -0.63
N PHE A 146 11.11 -9.94 0.65
CA PHE A 146 11.28 -8.59 1.18
C PHE A 146 12.67 -8.42 1.79
N TYR A 147 13.30 -7.27 1.53
CA TYR A 147 14.67 -6.98 1.94
C TYR A 147 14.77 -5.60 2.60
N LYS A 148 15.63 -5.51 3.60
CA LYS A 148 16.03 -4.24 4.19
C LYS A 148 17.42 -3.87 3.67
N LEU A 149 17.50 -2.77 2.90
CA LEU A 149 18.75 -2.24 2.37
C LEU A 149 19.12 -0.96 3.10
N ASN A 150 20.39 -0.83 3.51
CA ASN A 150 20.85 0.32 4.29
C ASN A 150 21.12 1.56 3.43
N HIS A 151 21.35 1.39 2.13
CA HIS A 151 21.63 2.48 1.19
C HIS A 151 20.97 2.18 -0.16
N TYR A 152 20.07 3.05 -0.63
CA TYR A 152 19.42 2.93 -1.92
C TYR A 152 18.91 4.28 -2.48
#